data_951b8cbcd526461a55ca8c6fd43a094d
#
_entry.id   951b8cbcd526461a55ca8c6fd43a094d
#
_cell.length_a   1.000
_cell.length_b   1.000
_cell.length_c   1.000
_cell.angle_alpha   90.00
_cell.angle_beta   90.00
_cell.angle_gamma   90.00
#
_symmetry.space_group_name_H-M   'P 1'
#
loop_
_entity.id
_entity.type
_entity.pdbx_description
1 polymer ?
#
loop_
_entity_poly.entity_id
_entity_poly.type
_entity_poly.pdbx_seq_one_letter_code
_entity_poly.pdbx_strand_id
1 'polypeptide(L)'
;MNQETKEALKEFFSGQIKLNRLGIIQSRDYIGDIGKYLCTVMYDLELPKRGQQARQAHYEGYDGMIGTSKIQVKINNCPLGTPVPLSEPFEYDELIVVLGPNCKLRPDNIQDDFIFYKFTREEALKKFKLPSGKYIGGKSLFSQGHDKVLNLT
;
A
#
# COMPACT_ATOMS: atom_id res chain seq x y z
N MET A 1 -20.36 -4.70 -26.20
CA MET A 1 -19.84 -5.18 -24.89
C MET A 1 -20.53 -6.51 -24.60
N ASN A 2 -19.76 -7.56 -24.31
CA ASN A 2 -20.31 -8.88 -24.00
C ASN A 2 -20.89 -8.94 -22.57
N GLN A 3 -21.59 -10.02 -22.23
CA GLN A 3 -22.28 -10.17 -20.95
C GLN A 3 -21.29 -10.27 -19.78
N GLU A 4 -20.21 -11.02 -19.92
CA GLU A 4 -19.16 -11.18 -18.92
C GLU A 4 -18.54 -9.82 -18.52
N THR A 5 -18.21 -8.98 -19.50
CA THR A 5 -17.70 -7.64 -19.25
C THR A 5 -18.70 -6.76 -18.49
N LYS A 6 -20.01 -6.87 -18.83
CA LYS A 6 -21.06 -6.12 -18.11
C LYS A 6 -21.16 -6.55 -16.65
N GLU A 7 -21.07 -7.85 -16.40
CA GLU A 7 -21.12 -8.40 -15.02
C GLU A 7 -19.91 -7.96 -14.20
N ALA A 8 -18.69 -8.10 -14.75
CA ALA A 8 -17.47 -7.65 -14.09
C ALA A 8 -17.50 -6.16 -13.73
N LEU A 9 -17.99 -5.31 -14.63
CA LEU A 9 -18.15 -3.88 -14.36
C LEU A 9 -19.17 -3.62 -13.25
N LYS A 10 -20.30 -4.32 -13.24
CA LYS A 10 -21.31 -4.19 -12.17
C LYS A 10 -20.75 -4.61 -10.82
N GLU A 11 -20.03 -5.71 -10.76
CA GLU A 11 -19.38 -6.20 -9.53
C GLU A 11 -18.36 -5.19 -9.02
N PHE A 12 -17.50 -4.66 -9.89
CA PHE A 12 -16.52 -3.64 -9.54
C PHE A 12 -17.19 -2.40 -8.94
N PHE A 13 -18.16 -1.80 -9.62
CA PHE A 13 -18.82 -0.59 -9.13
C PHE A 13 -19.66 -0.85 -7.88
N SER A 14 -20.32 -2.00 -7.78
CA SER A 14 -21.04 -2.39 -6.58
C SER A 14 -20.10 -2.57 -5.39
N GLY A 15 -18.96 -3.23 -5.60
CA GLY A 15 -17.91 -3.38 -4.59
C GLY A 15 -17.33 -2.04 -4.14
N GLN A 16 -17.04 -1.16 -5.08
CA GLN A 16 -16.56 0.20 -4.82
C GLN A 16 -17.51 1.00 -3.93
N ILE A 17 -18.82 0.98 -4.24
CA ILE A 17 -19.85 1.67 -3.43
C ILE A 17 -19.89 1.11 -2.01
N LYS A 18 -19.84 -0.22 -1.85
CA LYS A 18 -19.79 -0.87 -0.52
C LYS A 18 -18.56 -0.46 0.28
N LEU A 19 -17.38 -0.50 -0.34
CA LEU A 19 -16.12 -0.11 0.30
C LEU A 19 -16.09 1.37 0.68
N ASN A 20 -16.67 2.24 -0.16
CA ASN A 20 -16.82 3.65 0.16
C ASN A 20 -17.76 3.87 1.35
N ARG A 21 -18.92 3.19 1.38
CA ARG A 21 -19.87 3.27 2.49
C ARG A 21 -19.27 2.78 3.81
N LEU A 22 -18.40 1.77 3.76
CA LEU A 22 -17.67 1.27 4.93
C LEU A 22 -16.49 2.18 5.34
N GLY A 23 -16.21 3.25 4.60
CA GLY A 23 -15.14 4.18 4.88
C GLY A 23 -13.74 3.65 4.51
N ILE A 24 -13.65 2.52 3.81
CA ILE A 24 -12.39 1.89 3.38
C ILE A 24 -11.77 2.66 2.20
N ILE A 25 -12.59 3.02 1.23
CA ILE A 25 -12.20 3.85 0.08
C ILE A 25 -12.66 5.29 0.35
N GLN A 26 -11.74 6.24 0.28
CA GLN A 26 -12.00 7.65 0.56
C GLN A 26 -11.66 8.58 -0.61
N SER A 27 -10.91 8.09 -1.58
CA SER A 27 -10.44 8.85 -2.74
C SER A 27 -10.64 8.07 -4.03
N ARG A 28 -10.11 8.58 -5.13
CA ARG A 28 -10.04 7.85 -6.41
C ARG A 28 -8.84 6.90 -6.50
N ASP A 29 -7.91 7.01 -5.60
CA ASP A 29 -6.79 6.07 -5.44
C ASP A 29 -7.21 4.87 -4.59
N TYR A 30 -8.07 4.03 -5.16
CA TYR A 30 -8.65 2.88 -4.46
C TYR A 30 -7.60 1.89 -3.95
N ILE A 31 -6.54 1.67 -4.70
CA ILE A 31 -5.46 0.75 -4.29
C ILE A 31 -4.70 1.32 -3.11
N GLY A 32 -4.35 2.61 -3.14
CA GLY A 32 -3.72 3.30 -2.01
C GLY A 32 -4.58 3.26 -0.75
N ASP A 33 -5.86 3.54 -0.87
CA ASP A 33 -6.81 3.51 0.25
C ASP A 33 -6.95 2.09 0.84
N ILE A 34 -7.00 1.06 -0.01
CA ILE A 34 -7.02 -0.34 0.43
C ILE A 34 -5.73 -0.68 1.20
N GLY A 35 -4.57 -0.28 0.69
CA GLY A 35 -3.29 -0.50 1.37
C GLY A 35 -3.24 0.12 2.77
N LYS A 36 -3.70 1.36 2.92
CA LYS A 36 -3.80 2.03 4.23
C LYS A 36 -4.76 1.30 5.15
N TYR A 37 -5.94 0.92 4.66
CA TYR A 37 -6.92 0.15 5.43
C TYR A 37 -6.33 -1.18 5.93
N LEU A 38 -5.65 -1.92 5.06
CA LEU A 38 -5.00 -3.18 5.47
C LEU A 38 -3.94 -2.95 6.56
N CYS A 39 -3.23 -1.83 6.52
CA CYS A 39 -2.30 -1.47 7.59
C CYS A 39 -3.00 -1.11 8.91
N THR A 40 -4.23 -0.58 8.88
CA THR A 40 -5.01 -0.42 10.13
C THR A 40 -5.32 -1.76 10.78
N VAL A 41 -5.63 -2.78 9.97
CA VAL A 41 -5.94 -4.13 10.46
C VAL A 41 -4.69 -4.87 10.95
N MET A 42 -3.57 -4.73 10.24
CA MET A 42 -2.36 -5.52 10.50
C MET A 42 -1.40 -4.91 11.51
N TYR A 43 -1.43 -3.59 11.69
CA TYR A 43 -0.45 -2.84 12.49
C TYR A 43 -1.07 -1.83 13.46
N ASP A 44 -2.39 -1.78 13.55
CA ASP A 44 -3.10 -0.75 14.32
C ASP A 44 -2.73 0.68 13.86
N LEU A 45 -2.54 0.85 12.54
CA LEU A 45 -2.26 2.14 11.94
C LEU A 45 -3.43 3.09 12.18
N GLU A 46 -3.18 4.21 12.82
CA GLU A 46 -4.17 5.28 12.99
C GLU A 46 -4.11 6.22 11.78
N LEU A 47 -5.17 6.20 10.98
CA LEU A 47 -5.34 7.12 9.87
C LEU A 47 -5.95 8.43 10.34
N PRO A 48 -5.69 9.54 9.63
CA PRO A 48 -6.36 10.81 9.87
C PRO A 48 -7.89 10.66 9.84
N LYS A 49 -8.61 11.33 10.74
CA LYS A 49 -10.07 11.26 10.82
C LYS A 49 -10.73 11.88 9.58
N ARG A 50 -11.72 11.16 9.04
CA ARG A 50 -12.53 11.63 7.91
C ARG A 50 -13.21 12.96 8.24
N GLY A 51 -13.10 13.95 7.35
CA GLY A 51 -13.78 15.26 7.48
C GLY A 51 -12.93 16.40 8.02
N GLN A 52 -11.94 16.18 8.88
CA GLN A 52 -11.00 17.22 9.30
C GLN A 52 -9.90 17.45 8.27
N GLN A 53 -9.84 16.65 7.22
CA GLN A 53 -8.61 16.45 6.48
C GLN A 53 -8.76 16.29 4.98
N ALA A 54 -9.95 16.22 4.45
CA ALA A 54 -10.16 16.27 2.99
C ALA A 54 -9.60 17.57 2.37
N ARG A 55 -9.22 18.54 3.20
CA ARG A 55 -8.67 19.82 2.79
C ARG A 55 -7.32 20.21 3.43
N GLN A 56 -6.86 19.55 4.50
CA GLN A 56 -5.70 20.00 5.26
C GLN A 56 -4.73 18.91 5.72
N ALA A 57 -5.03 17.66 5.58
CA ALA A 57 -4.16 16.62 6.08
C ALA A 57 -3.71 15.65 5.00
N HIS A 58 -3.02 16.14 4.08
CA HIS A 58 -1.80 15.46 3.77
C HIS A 58 -0.88 15.73 4.96
N TYR A 59 -0.72 14.75 5.84
CA TYR A 59 0.50 14.71 6.59
C TYR A 59 1.61 14.78 5.56
N GLU A 60 2.40 15.83 5.54
CA GLU A 60 3.44 15.96 4.54
C GLU A 60 4.35 14.73 4.67
N GLY A 61 4.31 13.84 3.66
CA GLY A 61 5.21 12.72 3.54
C GLY A 61 4.94 11.50 4.40
N TYR A 62 3.76 11.35 5.04
CA TYR A 62 3.34 10.10 5.70
C TYR A 62 1.81 9.94 5.72
N ASP A 63 1.33 8.70 5.93
CA ASP A 63 -0.09 8.35 5.79
C ASP A 63 -0.84 8.19 7.11
N GLY A 64 -0.14 7.90 8.20
CA GLY A 64 -0.74 7.66 9.51
C GLY A 64 0.30 7.47 10.60
N MET A 65 -0.17 7.06 11.80
CA MET A 65 0.65 6.89 12.98
C MET A 65 0.50 5.48 13.55
N ILE A 66 1.61 4.93 14.04
CA ILE A 66 1.61 3.76 14.93
C ILE A 66 2.30 4.22 16.22
N GLY A 67 1.51 4.44 17.28
CA GLY A 67 2.02 5.12 18.47
C GLY A 67 2.53 6.52 18.14
N THR A 68 3.80 6.78 18.36
CA THR A 68 4.46 8.06 18.03
C THR A 68 5.18 8.05 16.68
N SER A 69 5.23 6.89 16.00
CA SER A 69 5.93 6.74 14.72
C SER A 69 5.06 7.19 13.54
N LYS A 70 5.62 8.02 12.67
CA LYS A 70 5.02 8.43 11.40
C LYS A 70 5.21 7.34 10.37
N ILE A 71 4.13 6.89 9.75
CA ILE A 71 4.13 5.75 8.82
C ILE A 71 3.76 6.19 7.42
N GLN A 72 4.62 5.86 6.45
CA GLN A 72 4.29 5.90 5.03
C GLN A 72 3.84 4.51 4.58
N VAL A 73 2.75 4.43 3.83
CA VAL A 73 2.26 3.20 3.23
C VAL A 73 2.41 3.26 1.71
N LYS A 74 2.97 2.23 1.13
CA LYS A 74 2.98 2.00 -0.32
C LYS A 74 2.33 0.66 -0.61
N ILE A 75 1.44 0.61 -1.59
CA ILE A 75 0.87 -0.65 -2.06
C ILE A 75 1.19 -0.83 -3.54
N ASN A 76 1.51 -2.05 -3.93
CA ASN A 76 1.71 -2.44 -5.32
C ASN A 76 0.94 -3.72 -5.61
N ASN A 77 0.06 -3.67 -6.60
CA ASN A 77 -0.67 -4.83 -7.11
C ASN A 77 -0.54 -4.93 -8.65
N CYS A 78 0.57 -4.41 -9.19
CA CYS A 78 0.76 -4.32 -10.63
C CYS A 78 1.27 -5.64 -11.21
N PRO A 79 0.55 -6.26 -12.16
CA PRO A 79 0.96 -7.50 -12.81
C PRO A 79 2.10 -7.32 -13.83
N LEU A 80 2.48 -6.08 -14.13
CA LEU A 80 3.55 -5.77 -15.09
C LEU A 80 4.94 -5.67 -14.42
N GLY A 81 5.03 -5.78 -13.09
CA GLY A 81 6.29 -5.68 -12.38
C GLY A 81 6.81 -4.27 -12.20
N THR A 82 5.93 -3.26 -12.27
CA THR A 82 6.29 -1.87 -11.96
C THR A 82 6.89 -1.78 -10.56
N PRO A 83 8.08 -1.21 -10.38
CA PRO A 83 8.73 -1.11 -9.08
C PRO A 83 8.04 -0.10 -8.17
N VAL A 84 8.35 -0.17 -6.86
CA VAL A 84 7.82 0.75 -5.84
C VAL A 84 8.73 1.96 -5.74
N PRO A 85 8.28 3.17 -6.14
CA PRO A 85 9.06 4.38 -6.00
C PRO A 85 8.89 4.99 -4.61
N LEU A 86 9.96 5.55 -4.07
CA LEU A 86 9.92 6.46 -2.93
C LEU A 86 10.25 7.87 -3.40
N SER A 87 9.53 8.87 -2.91
CA SER A 87 9.71 10.27 -3.27
C SER A 87 9.84 11.15 -2.03
N GLU A 88 10.61 12.21 -2.15
CA GLU A 88 10.70 13.26 -1.13
C GLU A 88 9.36 14.00 -0.94
N PRO A 89 9.11 14.54 0.27
CA PRO A 89 9.96 14.49 1.46
C PRO A 89 9.86 13.15 2.19
N PHE A 90 10.98 12.71 2.80
CA PHE A 90 11.01 11.46 3.60
C PHE A 90 10.69 11.79 5.07
N GLU A 91 9.47 12.25 5.32
CA GLU A 91 9.01 12.74 6.64
C GLU A 91 8.44 11.63 7.54
N TYR A 92 8.56 10.37 7.13
CA TYR A 92 8.14 9.22 7.90
C TYR A 92 9.28 8.62 8.73
N ASP A 93 8.94 7.95 9.81
CA ASP A 93 9.86 7.17 10.62
C ASP A 93 10.00 5.73 10.11
N GLU A 94 8.90 5.18 9.60
CA GLU A 94 8.83 3.84 9.05
C GLU A 94 8.03 3.80 7.74
N LEU A 95 8.43 2.87 6.87
CA LEU A 95 7.74 2.56 5.61
C LEU A 95 7.14 1.16 5.68
N ILE A 96 5.85 1.05 5.32
CA ILE A 96 5.21 -0.25 5.08
C ILE A 96 4.92 -0.37 3.60
N VAL A 97 5.44 -1.44 2.98
CA VAL A 97 5.11 -1.79 1.60
C VAL A 97 4.19 -3.00 1.60
N VAL A 98 3.06 -2.89 0.92
CA VAL A 98 2.08 -3.96 0.76
C VAL A 98 2.14 -4.47 -0.68
N LEU A 99 2.42 -5.74 -0.88
CA LEU A 99 2.34 -6.38 -2.19
C LEU A 99 1.02 -7.17 -2.29
N GLY A 100 0.17 -6.78 -3.23
CA GLY A 100 -1.12 -7.40 -3.46
C GLY A 100 -1.03 -8.72 -4.26
N PRO A 101 -2.15 -9.43 -4.42
CA PRO A 101 -2.17 -10.79 -5.00
C PRO A 101 -1.68 -10.87 -6.45
N ASN A 102 -1.83 -9.81 -7.23
CA ASN A 102 -1.41 -9.78 -8.64
C ASN A 102 -0.04 -9.13 -8.86
N CYS A 103 0.65 -8.71 -7.80
CA CYS A 103 1.91 -8.01 -7.90
C CYS A 103 3.04 -8.95 -8.34
N LYS A 104 3.73 -8.62 -9.43
CA LYS A 104 4.91 -9.39 -9.90
C LYS A 104 6.16 -9.25 -9.05
N LEU A 105 6.20 -8.31 -8.13
CA LEU A 105 7.33 -8.14 -7.21
C LEU A 105 7.31 -9.16 -6.06
N ARG A 106 6.26 -9.94 -5.94
CA ARG A 106 6.08 -10.97 -4.91
C ARG A 106 7.13 -12.06 -5.01
N PRO A 107 7.62 -12.60 -3.88
CA PRO A 107 8.37 -13.86 -3.91
C PRO A 107 7.45 -15.02 -4.34
N ASP A 108 8.00 -15.93 -5.12
CA ASP A 108 7.23 -17.02 -5.74
C ASP A 108 6.77 -18.10 -4.73
N ASN A 109 7.40 -18.14 -3.57
CA ASN A 109 7.13 -19.13 -2.51
C ASN A 109 6.04 -18.69 -1.51
N ILE A 110 5.47 -17.49 -1.63
CA ILE A 110 4.41 -16.99 -0.75
C ILE A 110 3.10 -16.93 -1.52
N GLN A 111 2.09 -17.66 -1.04
CA GLN A 111 0.79 -17.80 -1.69
C GLN A 111 -0.31 -16.93 -1.05
N ASP A 112 -0.04 -16.30 0.10
CA ASP A 112 -1.01 -15.44 0.79
C ASP A 112 -1.43 -14.24 -0.10
N ASP A 113 -2.63 -13.70 0.11
CA ASP A 113 -3.16 -12.62 -0.73
C ASP A 113 -2.34 -11.34 -0.64
N PHE A 114 -1.91 -10.97 0.56
CA PHE A 114 -1.10 -9.78 0.78
C PHE A 114 0.17 -10.09 1.57
N ILE A 115 1.26 -9.46 1.16
CA ILE A 115 2.57 -9.57 1.82
C ILE A 115 2.99 -8.18 2.27
N PHE A 116 3.39 -8.05 3.54
CA PHE A 116 3.78 -6.79 4.15
C PHE A 116 5.27 -6.77 4.45
N TYR A 117 5.92 -5.69 4.07
CA TYR A 117 7.33 -5.38 4.39
C TYR A 117 7.37 -4.11 5.21
N LYS A 118 8.12 -4.12 6.30
CA LYS A 118 8.29 -2.98 7.17
C LYS A 118 9.75 -2.59 7.24
N PHE A 119 10.03 -1.32 7.02
CA PHE A 119 11.38 -0.75 7.04
C PHE A 119 11.40 0.48 7.93
N THR A 120 12.48 0.68 8.68
CA THR A 120 12.78 2.01 9.20
C THR A 120 13.10 2.95 8.03
N ARG A 121 12.99 4.27 8.23
CA ARG A 121 13.40 5.24 7.21
C ARG A 121 14.83 4.99 6.74
N GLU A 122 15.75 4.76 7.66
CA GLU A 122 17.16 4.49 7.34
C GLU A 122 17.32 3.24 6.47
N GLU A 123 16.67 2.13 6.83
CA GLU A 123 16.65 0.90 6.02
C GLU A 123 16.05 1.13 4.65
N ALA A 124 14.92 1.84 4.57
CA ALA A 124 14.25 2.14 3.30
C ALA A 124 15.17 2.96 2.38
N LEU A 125 15.75 4.04 2.88
CA LEU A 125 16.65 4.89 2.09
C LEU A 125 17.93 4.16 1.66
N LYS A 126 18.41 3.22 2.45
CA LYS A 126 19.57 2.39 2.08
C LYS A 126 19.21 1.34 1.01
N LYS A 127 18.12 0.59 1.24
CA LYS A 127 17.75 -0.55 0.39
C LYS A 127 17.12 -0.15 -0.95
N PHE A 128 16.40 0.97 -1.01
CA PHE A 128 15.75 1.46 -2.22
C PHE A 128 16.66 2.33 -3.10
N LYS A 129 17.78 2.81 -2.59
CA LYS A 129 18.68 3.71 -3.32
C LYS A 129 19.34 3.00 -4.51
N LEU A 130 19.17 3.58 -5.69
CA LEU A 130 19.86 3.16 -6.92
C LEU A 130 21.15 3.98 -7.15
N PRO A 131 22.08 3.49 -7.98
CA PRO A 131 23.27 4.25 -8.37
C PRO A 131 22.96 5.61 -8.99
N SER A 132 21.78 5.76 -9.62
CA SER A 132 21.29 7.02 -10.21
C SER A 132 20.88 8.06 -9.15
N GLY A 133 20.83 7.70 -7.86
CA GLY A 133 20.32 8.54 -6.78
C GLY A 133 18.81 8.47 -6.57
N LYS A 134 18.07 7.76 -7.42
CA LYS A 134 16.63 7.50 -7.24
C LYS A 134 16.42 6.41 -6.19
N TYR A 135 15.23 6.42 -5.59
CA TYR A 135 14.80 5.43 -4.59
C TYR A 135 13.68 4.58 -5.19
N ILE A 136 13.99 3.36 -5.58
CA ILE A 136 13.07 2.45 -6.27
C ILE A 136 13.29 1.02 -5.78
N GLY A 137 12.23 0.37 -5.30
CA GLY A 137 12.25 -1.03 -4.87
C GLY A 137 11.74 -1.99 -5.94
N GLY A 138 12.61 -2.85 -6.44
CA GLY A 138 12.28 -3.90 -7.40
C GLY A 138 12.09 -5.29 -6.75
N LYS A 139 11.92 -6.33 -7.58
CA LYS A 139 11.65 -7.71 -7.14
C LYS A 139 12.74 -8.26 -6.20
N SER A 140 13.99 -7.98 -6.43
CA SER A 140 15.10 -8.45 -5.60
C SER A 140 15.01 -7.97 -4.15
N LEU A 141 14.50 -6.76 -3.92
CA LEU A 141 14.31 -6.20 -2.59
C LEU A 141 13.26 -6.98 -1.79
N PHE A 142 12.23 -7.48 -2.46
CA PHE A 142 11.10 -8.19 -1.86
C PHE A 142 11.24 -9.73 -1.89
N SER A 143 12.38 -10.25 -2.27
CA SER A 143 12.64 -11.71 -2.31
C SER A 143 12.67 -12.35 -0.92
N GLN A 144 12.99 -11.58 0.11
CA GLN A 144 13.11 -12.03 1.51
C GLN A 144 12.70 -10.92 2.48
N GLY A 145 12.52 -11.29 3.77
CA GLY A 145 12.36 -10.33 4.84
C GLY A 145 10.98 -9.71 4.96
N HIS A 146 9.91 -10.40 4.49
CA HIS A 146 8.56 -9.95 4.78
C HIS A 146 8.30 -9.95 6.30
N ASP A 147 7.46 -9.01 6.75
CA ASP A 147 7.11 -8.83 8.15
C ASP A 147 5.83 -9.61 8.50
N LYS A 148 4.81 -9.50 7.68
CA LYS A 148 3.51 -10.16 7.86
C LYS A 148 2.93 -10.62 6.52
N VAL A 149 1.98 -11.54 6.60
CA VAL A 149 1.13 -11.94 5.46
C VAL A 149 -0.34 -11.92 5.88
N LEU A 150 -1.22 -11.73 4.92
CA LEU A 150 -2.66 -11.76 5.12
C LEU A 150 -3.31 -12.59 4.04
N ASN A 151 -4.18 -13.52 4.46
CA ASN A 151 -5.04 -14.29 3.59
C ASN A 151 -6.49 -13.85 3.80
N LEU A 152 -7.24 -13.66 2.73
CA LEU A 152 -8.64 -13.23 2.78
C LEU A 152 -9.63 -14.40 2.90
N THR A 153 -9.15 -15.61 2.80
CA THR A 153 -10.01 -16.83 2.93
C THR A 153 -10.23 -17.24 4.37
#